data_7f044a2b788b51d358c5585cec13d3b5
#
_entry.id   7f044a2b788b51d358c5585cec13d3b5
#
_cell.length_a   1.000
_cell.length_b   1.000
_cell.length_c   1.000
_cell.angle_alpha   90.00
_cell.angle_beta   90.00
_cell.angle_gamma   90.00
#
_symmetry.space_group_name_H-M   'P 1'
#
loop_
_entity.id
_entity.type
_entity.pdbx_description
1 polymer ?
#
loop_
_entity_poly.entity_id
_entity_poly.type
_entity_poly.pdbx_seq_one_letter_code
_entity_poly.pdbx_strand_id
1 'polypeptide(L)'
;RMDEHQLMEEGYYAIFGRAGARTEMPGCSLCMGNQARVAPKSTVLSTSTRNFPNRLGEGANVYLTSAELAAVGALLGKLPTPAEYLEYAGKIDSMADEIYRYMNFDQVVAFQKLAEDGERIAATIIDEVA
;
A
#
# COMPACT_ATOMS: atom_id res chain seq x y z
N ARG A 1 -3.33 11.78 5.03
CA ARG A 1 -2.77 12.72 6.04
C ARG A 1 -2.64 12.08 7.42
N MET A 2 -3.61 11.28 7.87
CA MET A 2 -3.51 10.58 9.17
C MET A 2 -2.36 9.59 9.15
N ASP A 3 -2.30 8.72 8.15
CA ASP A 3 -1.25 7.72 8.00
C ASP A 3 0.14 8.36 7.83
N GLU A 4 0.23 9.47 7.09
CA GLU A 4 1.47 10.22 6.91
C GLU A 4 2.00 10.74 8.25
N HIS A 5 1.16 11.36 9.06
CA HIS A 5 1.53 11.88 10.37
C HIS A 5 2.07 10.78 11.28
N GLN A 6 1.36 9.67 11.35
CA GLN A 6 1.75 8.54 12.18
C GLN A 6 3.05 7.88 11.71
N LEU A 7 3.22 7.68 10.40
CA LEU A 7 4.48 7.16 9.83
C LEU A 7 5.67 8.12 10.08
N MET A 8 5.41 9.43 10.14
CA MET A 8 6.43 10.42 10.52
C MET A 8 6.80 10.29 12.00
N GLU A 9 5.82 10.20 12.90
CA GLU A 9 6.05 10.04 14.34
C GLU A 9 6.78 8.72 14.66
N GLU A 10 6.45 7.66 13.96
CA GLU A 10 7.11 6.35 14.07
C GLU A 10 8.49 6.31 13.40
N GLY A 11 8.90 7.37 12.71
CA GLY A 11 10.24 7.51 12.11
C GLY A 11 10.42 6.84 10.76
N TYR A 12 9.38 6.28 10.13
CA TYR A 12 9.48 5.60 8.82
C TYR A 12 9.93 6.56 7.71
N TYR A 13 9.47 7.82 7.72
CA TYR A 13 9.90 8.81 6.73
C TYR A 13 11.41 9.12 6.84
N ALA A 14 11.98 9.06 8.03
CA ALA A 14 13.43 9.20 8.20
C ALA A 14 14.18 7.99 7.62
N ILE A 15 13.62 6.79 7.74
CA ILE A 15 14.18 5.58 7.13
C ILE A 15 14.13 5.68 5.60
N PHE A 16 12.99 6.08 5.03
CA PHE A 16 12.82 6.28 3.59
C PHE A 16 13.81 7.32 3.04
N GLY A 17 13.96 8.45 3.72
CA GLY A 17 14.91 9.49 3.34
C GLY A 17 16.35 9.00 3.34
N ARG A 18 16.77 8.27 4.38
CA ARG A 18 18.11 7.66 4.45
C ARG A 18 18.36 6.62 3.37
N ALA A 19 17.33 5.89 2.98
CA ALA A 19 17.39 4.92 1.88
C ALA A 19 17.38 5.57 0.49
N GLY A 20 17.25 6.90 0.41
CA GLY A 20 17.16 7.62 -0.86
C GLY A 20 15.81 7.48 -1.56
N ALA A 21 14.77 7.06 -0.84
CA ALA A 21 13.42 6.97 -1.39
C ALA A 21 12.87 8.37 -1.69
N ARG A 22 12.28 8.51 -2.85
CA ARG A 22 11.55 9.72 -3.24
C ARG A 22 10.11 9.62 -2.76
N THR A 23 9.66 10.64 -2.04
CA THR A 23 8.26 10.74 -1.60
C THR A 23 7.52 11.72 -2.47
N GLU A 24 6.27 11.39 -2.81
CA GLU A 24 5.41 12.19 -3.67
C GLU A 24 4.05 12.44 -2.99
N MET A 25 3.40 13.52 -3.41
CA MET A 25 2.03 13.80 -2.96
C MET A 25 1.09 12.67 -3.40
N PRO A 26 0.25 12.14 -2.50
CA PRO A 26 -0.75 11.14 -2.87
C PRO A 26 -1.69 11.67 -3.94
N GLY A 27 -1.98 10.84 -4.95
CA GLY A 27 -2.92 11.21 -6.00
C GLY A 27 -2.91 10.26 -7.20
N CYS A 28 -3.89 10.40 -8.08
CA CYS A 28 -4.01 9.60 -9.29
C CYS A 28 -2.92 9.85 -10.33
N SER A 29 -2.15 10.93 -10.21
CA SER A 29 -1.06 11.26 -11.14
C SER A 29 0.02 10.18 -11.20
N LEU A 30 0.34 9.54 -10.08
CA LEU A 30 1.26 8.39 -10.03
C LEU A 30 0.72 7.19 -10.82
N CYS A 31 -0.56 6.86 -10.65
CA CYS A 31 -1.20 5.76 -11.37
C CYS A 31 -1.25 6.00 -12.89
N MET A 32 -1.39 7.26 -13.31
CA MET A 32 -1.42 7.66 -14.71
C MET A 32 -0.02 7.87 -15.32
N GLY A 33 1.04 7.81 -14.51
CA GLY A 33 2.40 8.03 -14.95
C GLY A 33 2.76 9.49 -15.24
N ASN A 34 2.00 10.43 -14.70
CA ASN A 34 2.20 11.87 -14.93
C ASN A 34 3.16 12.52 -13.93
N GLN A 35 3.45 11.87 -12.82
CA GLN A 35 4.21 12.46 -11.71
C GLN A 35 5.60 11.84 -11.53
N ALA A 36 5.70 10.54 -11.36
CA ALA A 36 6.96 9.84 -11.13
C ALA A 36 7.36 9.04 -12.38
N ARG A 37 8.10 9.66 -13.28
CA ARG A 37 8.61 8.97 -14.46
C ARG A 37 10.01 8.40 -14.19
N VAL A 38 10.24 7.22 -14.75
CA VAL A 38 11.53 6.52 -14.71
C VAL A 38 12.29 6.70 -16.03
N ALA A 39 13.58 6.36 -16.01
CA ALA A 39 14.40 6.36 -17.21
C ALA A 39 13.84 5.40 -18.29
N PRO A 40 14.06 5.66 -19.57
CA PRO A 40 13.66 4.76 -20.65
C PRO A 40 14.16 3.33 -20.43
N LYS A 41 13.32 2.35 -20.77
CA LYS A 41 13.64 0.91 -20.67
C LYS A 41 13.93 0.40 -19.24
N SER A 42 13.62 1.16 -18.20
CA SER A 42 13.74 0.70 -16.82
C SER A 42 12.78 -0.44 -16.50
N THR A 43 13.18 -1.29 -15.56
CA THR A 43 12.29 -2.28 -14.94
C THR A 43 11.72 -1.71 -13.65
N VAL A 44 10.41 -1.81 -13.47
CA VAL A 44 9.68 -1.21 -12.34
C VAL A 44 8.76 -2.23 -11.71
N LEU A 45 8.84 -2.37 -10.40
CA LEU A 45 7.82 -3.02 -9.57
C LEU A 45 6.82 -1.97 -9.09
N SER A 46 5.55 -2.16 -9.36
CA SER A 46 4.52 -1.15 -9.12
C SER A 46 3.32 -1.73 -8.39
N THR A 47 2.90 -1.08 -7.32
CA THR A 47 1.66 -1.40 -6.59
C THR A 47 0.41 -0.75 -7.19
N SER A 48 0.55 -0.09 -8.35
CA SER A 48 -0.58 0.51 -9.07
C SER A 48 -1.50 -0.56 -9.65
N THR A 49 -2.76 -0.19 -9.88
CA THR A 49 -3.76 -1.05 -10.53
C THR A 49 -3.76 -0.96 -12.07
N ARG A 50 -2.98 -0.05 -12.64
CA ARG A 50 -2.93 0.21 -14.08
C ARG A 50 -1.59 -0.17 -14.67
N ASN A 51 -1.62 -0.76 -15.85
CA ASN A 51 -0.42 -1.04 -16.63
C ASN A 51 -0.72 -0.90 -18.13
N PHE A 52 -0.22 0.17 -18.73
CA PHE A 52 -0.32 0.43 -20.16
C PHE A 52 1.05 0.86 -20.71
N PRO A 53 1.29 0.71 -22.02
CA PRO A 53 2.59 1.02 -22.61
C PRO A 53 3.09 2.43 -22.26
N ASN A 54 4.35 2.52 -21.90
CA ASN A 54 5.05 3.79 -21.57
C ASN A 54 4.46 4.55 -20.36
N ARG A 55 3.61 3.93 -19.54
CA ARG A 55 2.98 4.59 -18.39
C ARG A 55 3.98 5.31 -17.49
N LEU A 56 5.07 4.66 -17.10
CA LEU A 56 6.06 5.22 -16.19
C LEU A 56 7.31 5.72 -16.91
N GLY A 57 7.54 5.32 -18.14
CA GLY A 57 8.72 5.71 -18.94
C GLY A 57 8.68 5.05 -20.32
N GLU A 58 9.40 5.60 -21.26
CA GLU A 58 9.48 5.06 -22.62
C GLU A 58 10.11 3.68 -22.61
N GLY A 59 9.37 2.66 -23.11
CA GLY A 59 9.82 1.27 -23.14
C GLY A 59 10.06 0.65 -21.75
N ALA A 60 9.53 1.24 -20.67
CA ALA A 60 9.67 0.69 -19.33
C ALA A 60 8.89 -0.62 -19.19
N ASN A 61 9.54 -1.62 -18.59
CA ASN A 61 8.93 -2.89 -18.22
C ASN A 61 8.32 -2.77 -16.82
N VAL A 62 7.00 -2.68 -16.74
CA VAL A 62 6.28 -2.50 -15.47
C VAL A 62 5.62 -3.80 -15.07
N TYR A 63 5.95 -4.29 -13.88
CA TYR A 63 5.35 -5.44 -13.24
C TYR A 63 4.43 -4.98 -12.12
N LEU A 64 3.15 -5.35 -12.18
CA LEU A 64 2.21 -5.10 -11.09
C LEU A 64 2.46 -6.11 -9.96
N THR A 65 2.60 -5.61 -8.75
CA THR A 65 2.98 -6.39 -7.58
C THR A 65 2.14 -6.02 -6.37
N SER A 66 2.14 -6.89 -5.35
CA SER A 66 1.70 -6.52 -4.01
C SER A 66 2.69 -5.55 -3.34
N ALA A 67 2.27 -4.91 -2.26
CA ALA A 67 3.15 -4.03 -1.47
C ALA A 67 4.34 -4.81 -0.89
N GLU A 68 4.10 -6.03 -0.41
CA GLU A 68 5.11 -6.92 0.16
C GLU A 68 6.16 -7.29 -0.89
N LEU A 69 5.72 -7.66 -2.10
CA LEU A 69 6.65 -8.01 -3.17
C LEU A 69 7.47 -6.79 -3.62
N ALA A 70 6.86 -5.61 -3.68
CA ALA A 70 7.57 -4.37 -3.99
C ALA A 70 8.61 -4.05 -2.90
N ALA A 71 8.28 -4.25 -1.62
CA ALA A 71 9.20 -4.05 -0.51
C ALA A 71 10.39 -5.01 -0.57
N VAL A 72 10.15 -6.31 -0.80
CA VAL A 72 11.23 -7.29 -0.96
C VAL A 72 12.08 -6.96 -2.18
N GLY A 73 11.47 -6.56 -3.29
CA GLY A 73 12.18 -6.10 -4.47
C GLY A 73 13.06 -4.89 -4.21
N ALA A 74 12.60 -3.94 -3.39
CA ALA A 74 13.38 -2.78 -2.97
C ALA A 74 14.60 -3.16 -2.11
N LEU A 75 14.42 -4.13 -1.20
CA LEU A 75 15.51 -4.65 -0.37
C LEU A 75 16.59 -5.37 -1.19
N LEU A 76 16.18 -6.14 -2.18
CA LEU A 76 17.09 -6.96 -2.99
C LEU A 76 17.64 -6.23 -4.24
N GLY A 77 17.05 -5.12 -4.63
CA GLY A 77 17.38 -4.38 -5.84
C GLY A 77 17.04 -5.14 -7.14
N LYS A 78 16.19 -6.16 -7.08
CA LYS A 78 15.78 -7.02 -8.20
C LYS A 78 14.39 -7.59 -7.97
N LEU A 79 13.78 -8.16 -9.02
CA LEU A 79 12.61 -9.02 -8.87
C LEU A 79 13.03 -10.30 -8.13
N PRO A 80 12.47 -10.59 -6.94
CA PRO A 80 12.86 -11.77 -6.17
C PRO A 80 12.34 -13.05 -6.82
N THR A 81 13.07 -14.13 -6.61
CA THR A 81 12.54 -15.48 -6.84
C THR A 81 11.49 -15.83 -5.79
N PRO A 82 10.62 -16.83 -6.03
CA PRO A 82 9.65 -17.25 -5.02
C PRO A 82 10.27 -17.61 -3.66
N ALA A 83 11.43 -18.25 -3.66
CA ALA A 83 12.12 -18.62 -2.43
C ALA A 83 12.63 -17.39 -1.66
N GLU A 84 13.27 -16.44 -2.35
CA GLU A 84 13.71 -15.16 -1.76
C GLU A 84 12.53 -14.36 -1.22
N TYR A 85 11.41 -14.32 -1.97
CA TYR A 85 10.22 -13.64 -1.51
C TYR A 85 9.67 -14.26 -0.20
N LEU A 86 9.52 -15.58 -0.15
CA LEU A 86 8.96 -16.27 1.01
C LEU A 86 9.86 -16.17 2.25
N GLU A 87 11.18 -16.04 2.08
CA GLU A 87 12.11 -15.82 3.18
C GLU A 87 11.78 -14.53 3.96
N TYR A 88 11.38 -13.47 3.25
CA TYR A 88 10.99 -12.19 3.86
C TYR A 88 9.51 -12.15 4.21
N ALA A 89 8.64 -12.52 3.28
CA ALA A 89 7.19 -12.42 3.45
C ALA A 89 6.67 -13.37 4.56
N GLY A 90 7.27 -14.54 4.72
CA GLY A 90 6.91 -15.47 5.78
C GLY A 90 7.13 -14.92 7.20
N LYS A 91 7.93 -13.88 7.36
CA LYS A 91 8.12 -13.20 8.65
C LYS A 91 6.92 -12.32 9.04
N ILE A 92 6.10 -11.95 8.06
CA ILE A 92 4.90 -11.12 8.28
C ILE A 92 3.87 -11.90 9.10
N ASP A 93 3.72 -13.20 8.87
CA ASP A 93 2.68 -14.03 9.50
C ASP A 93 2.70 -13.93 11.02
N SER A 94 3.89 -13.90 11.63
CA SER A 94 4.05 -13.78 13.08
C SER A 94 3.81 -12.37 13.65
N MET A 95 3.74 -11.36 12.78
CA MET A 95 3.59 -9.94 13.13
C MET A 95 2.42 -9.30 12.37
N ALA A 96 1.52 -10.09 11.81
CA ALA A 96 0.45 -9.61 10.94
C ALA A 96 -0.43 -8.56 11.63
N ASP A 97 -0.79 -8.77 12.88
CA ASP A 97 -1.63 -7.85 13.67
C ASP A 97 -0.97 -6.47 13.85
N GLU A 98 0.36 -6.43 13.98
CA GLU A 98 1.10 -5.17 14.09
C GLU A 98 1.30 -4.52 12.73
N ILE A 99 1.71 -5.28 11.72
CA ILE A 99 2.01 -4.77 10.38
C ILE A 99 0.76 -4.25 9.69
N TYR A 100 -0.36 -4.97 9.82
CA TYR A 100 -1.65 -4.63 9.20
C TYR A 100 -2.60 -3.89 10.15
N ARG A 101 -2.14 -3.38 11.28
CA ARG A 101 -2.97 -2.71 12.30
C ARG A 101 -3.86 -1.60 11.75
N TYR A 102 -3.43 -0.92 10.69
CA TYR A 102 -4.24 0.13 10.02
C TYR A 102 -5.40 -0.43 9.20
N MET A 103 -5.41 -1.74 8.95
CA MET A 103 -6.47 -2.46 8.24
C MET A 103 -7.39 -3.24 9.18
N ASN A 104 -7.06 -3.29 10.47
CA ASN A 104 -7.84 -3.95 11.51
C ASN A 104 -8.95 -3.02 12.00
N PHE A 105 -9.90 -2.70 11.12
CA PHE A 105 -10.98 -1.74 11.40
C PHE A 105 -11.87 -2.16 12.57
N ASP A 106 -12.01 -3.46 12.80
CA ASP A 106 -12.70 -4.05 13.94
C ASP A 106 -12.06 -3.71 15.30
N GLN A 107 -10.78 -3.35 15.31
CA GLN A 107 -10.04 -2.93 16.51
C GLN A 107 -10.06 -1.40 16.73
N VAL A 108 -10.56 -0.63 15.77
CA VAL A 108 -10.62 0.83 15.84
C VAL A 108 -11.94 1.24 16.47
N VAL A 109 -11.90 1.77 17.71
CA VAL A 109 -13.10 2.14 18.50
C VAL A 109 -14.09 3.02 17.71
N ALA A 110 -13.60 3.94 16.90
CA ALA A 110 -14.46 4.80 16.07
C ALA A 110 -15.24 4.00 15.02
N PHE A 111 -14.64 2.97 14.43
CA PHE A 111 -15.30 2.09 13.47
C PHE A 111 -16.26 1.11 14.14
N GLN A 112 -15.91 0.57 15.30
CA GLN A 112 -16.82 -0.27 16.09
C GLN A 112 -18.14 0.48 16.39
N LYS A 113 -18.01 1.72 16.86
CA LYS A 113 -19.16 2.55 17.15
C LYS A 113 -20.00 2.89 15.91
N LEU A 114 -19.36 3.17 14.77
CA LEU A 114 -20.05 3.40 13.50
C LEU A 114 -20.77 2.14 12.99
N ALA A 115 -20.17 0.96 13.16
CA ALA A 115 -20.79 -0.30 12.80
C ALA A 115 -22.04 -0.58 13.65
N GLU A 116 -21.96 -0.41 14.97
CA GLU A 116 -23.09 -0.54 15.90
C GLU A 116 -24.23 0.45 15.56
N ASP A 117 -23.90 1.70 15.29
CA ASP A 117 -24.86 2.72 14.87
C ASP A 117 -25.51 2.36 13.52
N GLY A 118 -24.73 1.83 12.57
CA GLY A 118 -25.22 1.36 11.27
C GLY A 118 -26.19 0.18 11.39
N GLU A 119 -25.87 -0.79 12.19
CA GLU A 119 -26.75 -1.94 12.46
C GLU A 119 -28.06 -1.53 13.11
N ARG A 120 -28.00 -0.61 14.07
CA ARG A 120 -29.19 -0.06 14.72
C ARG A 120 -30.10 0.68 13.75
N ILE A 121 -29.55 1.52 12.87
CA ILE A 121 -30.29 2.25 11.84
C ILE A 121 -30.91 1.27 10.84
N ALA A 122 -30.17 0.26 10.39
CA ALA A 122 -30.68 -0.76 9.48
C ALA A 122 -31.85 -1.54 10.07
N ALA A 123 -31.77 -1.95 11.34
CA ALA A 123 -32.84 -2.62 12.04
C ALA A 123 -34.12 -1.77 12.12
N THR A 124 -33.98 -0.47 12.44
CA THR A 124 -35.10 0.47 12.48
C THR A 124 -35.79 0.61 11.12
N ILE A 125 -35.02 0.72 10.03
CA ILE A 125 -35.57 0.81 8.67
C ILE A 125 -36.31 -0.46 8.28
N ILE A 126 -35.79 -1.62 8.64
CA ILE A 126 -36.41 -2.91 8.34
C ILE A 126 -37.76 -3.03 9.08
N ASP A 127 -37.83 -2.62 10.34
CA ASP A 127 -39.05 -2.66 11.13
C ASP A 127 -40.14 -1.67 10.62
N GLU A 128 -39.73 -0.54 10.05
CA GLU A 128 -40.64 0.45 9.47
C GLU A 128 -41.21 0.05 8.09
N VAL A 129 -40.53 -0.86 7.38
CA VAL A 129 -40.90 -1.29 6.02
C VAL A 129 -41.59 -2.66 6.02
N ALA A 130 -41.56 -3.39 7.11
CA ALA A 130 -42.19 -4.71 7.28
C ALA A 130 -43.68 -4.59 7.69
#